data_7b60cf88714fed3b26b561381ea0b441
#
_entry.id   7b60cf88714fed3b26b561381ea0b441
#
_cell.length_a   1.000
_cell.length_b   1.000
_cell.length_c   1.000
_cell.angle_alpha   90.00
_cell.angle_beta   90.00
_cell.angle_gamma   90.00
#
_symmetry.space_group_name_H-M   'P 1'
#
loop_
_entity.id
_entity.type
_entity.pdbx_description
1 polymer ?
#
loop_
_entity_poly.entity_id
_entity_poly.type
_entity_poly.pdbx_seq_one_letter_code
_entity_poly.pdbx_strand_id
1 'polypeptide(L)'
;MSDLRTAPKHTALLIGLMTFGLFFGAGNLIFPVELGHLAGHNTPVTGAGFLVTAVGIPIVAIISSAISGCSSVHEMTSRVSPKYATIFTGLLYLAIGPAFAIPRTATVSYEVGVAPFIRGHGPALPVFTVVFFAITLAAALKPGKLMDWVGHYLTPLFLALLAILIAATVIHPMHTATNRPEPPYNHQPFMRGFLDGYNTMDALASLAFAIVIIEAINQRGSTGRRNVTHMTIRAGLIATIPLTLVYVSLAWLGRTSTIVVPNADNGGVVLAGVSRHYYGTAGQVLIAAIVLVACLKTAIGLVVSCAEIFRRMFPAGPSVRSWVVIFSVGSAIIANAGLTTIIAWSSPVLMFLYPLAITAIILGLLDPWLGTNRLPHRAMTGCVAVAALPDLARALPVQGPATRAITHVADTVLPWASDGLGWALPAVIGLAVGWGASVVSSHSCRWGTSS
;
A
#
# COMPACT_ATOMS: atom_id res chain seq x y z
N MET A 1 14.48 -37.69 11.75
CA MET A 1 13.01 -37.46 11.69
C MET A 1 12.66 -36.59 12.88
N SER A 2 12.83 -35.27 12.73
CA SER A 2 12.52 -34.28 13.77
C SER A 2 11.08 -33.80 13.61
N ASP A 3 10.35 -33.83 14.70
CA ASP A 3 8.97 -33.47 14.88
C ASP A 3 8.53 -32.25 14.02
N LEU A 4 7.69 -32.50 13.03
CA LEU A 4 6.91 -31.50 12.33
C LEU A 4 5.82 -31.00 13.29
N ARG A 5 6.18 -30.15 14.25
CA ARG A 5 5.18 -29.46 15.06
C ARG A 5 4.41 -28.51 14.15
N THR A 6 3.26 -28.95 13.69
CA THR A 6 2.29 -28.09 13.03
C THR A 6 1.74 -27.13 14.08
N ALA A 7 1.94 -25.84 13.85
CA ALA A 7 1.39 -24.81 14.75
C ALA A 7 -0.14 -24.96 14.91
N PRO A 8 -0.70 -24.68 16.08
CA PRO A 8 -2.14 -24.80 16.36
C PRO A 8 -2.96 -24.00 15.33
N LYS A 9 -4.16 -24.50 14.98
CA LYS A 9 -5.09 -23.85 14.02
C LYS A 9 -5.38 -22.38 14.38
N HIS A 10 -5.42 -22.04 15.66
CA HIS A 10 -5.57 -20.66 16.14
C HIS A 10 -4.42 -19.71 15.77
N THR A 11 -3.22 -20.22 15.53
CA THR A 11 -2.05 -19.42 15.16
C THR A 11 -2.25 -18.74 13.82
N ALA A 12 -2.79 -19.44 12.82
CA ALA A 12 -3.07 -18.84 11.51
C ALA A 12 -4.10 -17.72 11.58
N LEU A 13 -5.14 -17.89 12.41
CA LEU A 13 -6.14 -16.83 12.63
C LEU A 13 -5.53 -15.60 13.28
N LEU A 14 -4.74 -15.78 14.33
CA LEU A 14 -4.09 -14.67 15.02
C LEU A 14 -3.12 -13.90 14.11
N ILE A 15 -2.32 -14.62 13.33
CA ILE A 15 -1.39 -13.99 12.38
C ILE A 15 -2.16 -13.32 11.24
N GLY A 16 -3.25 -13.92 10.75
CA GLY A 16 -4.11 -13.32 9.73
C GLY A 16 -4.75 -12.01 10.19
N LEU A 17 -5.28 -11.98 11.41
CA LEU A 17 -5.83 -10.76 12.00
C LEU A 17 -4.75 -9.70 12.27
N MET A 18 -3.55 -10.12 12.69
CA MET A 18 -2.40 -9.24 12.83
C MET A 18 -2.00 -8.65 11.46
N THR A 19 -1.96 -9.47 10.41
CA THR A 19 -1.65 -9.03 9.04
C THR A 19 -2.68 -8.02 8.54
N PHE A 20 -3.98 -8.29 8.75
CA PHE A 20 -5.05 -7.33 8.47
C PHE A 20 -4.80 -5.99 9.19
N GLY A 21 -4.51 -6.05 10.49
CA GLY A 21 -4.27 -4.85 11.31
C GLY A 21 -3.01 -4.06 10.90
N LEU A 22 -1.99 -4.74 10.35
CA LEU A 22 -0.79 -4.09 9.81
C LEU A 22 -1.07 -3.35 8.50
N PHE A 23 -1.92 -3.92 7.62
CA PHE A 23 -2.26 -3.28 6.35
C PHE A 23 -3.29 -2.18 6.52
N PHE A 24 -4.20 -2.30 7.48
CA PHE A 24 -5.29 -1.37 7.61
C PHE A 24 -4.84 0.00 8.15
N GLY A 25 -4.73 0.98 7.26
CA GLY A 25 -4.28 2.34 7.53
C GLY A 25 -5.23 3.42 6.99
N ALA A 26 -4.78 4.67 7.00
CA ALA A 26 -5.55 5.83 6.55
C ALA A 26 -6.04 5.72 5.09
N GLY A 27 -5.18 5.25 4.19
CA GLY A 27 -5.50 5.09 2.77
C GLY A 27 -6.64 4.10 2.54
N ASN A 28 -6.65 3.02 3.32
CA ASN A 28 -7.64 1.94 3.22
C ASN A 28 -9.07 2.39 3.59
N LEU A 29 -9.20 3.53 4.26
CA LEU A 29 -10.49 4.13 4.56
C LEU A 29 -10.97 5.03 3.44
N ILE A 30 -10.11 5.86 2.88
CA ILE A 30 -10.51 6.94 1.98
C ILE A 30 -10.64 6.50 0.52
N PHE A 31 -9.71 5.68 0.00
CA PHE A 31 -9.69 5.33 -1.42
C PHE A 31 -10.87 4.47 -1.88
N PRO A 32 -11.32 3.44 -1.14
CA PRO A 32 -12.53 2.71 -1.56
C PRO A 32 -13.78 3.58 -1.55
N VAL A 33 -13.89 4.52 -0.59
CA VAL A 33 -15.01 5.46 -0.51
C VAL A 33 -14.99 6.41 -1.71
N GLU A 34 -13.84 7.00 -2.03
CA GLU A 34 -13.66 7.88 -3.17
C GLU A 34 -13.96 7.16 -4.49
N LEU A 35 -13.41 5.95 -4.67
CA LEU A 35 -13.69 5.10 -5.82
C LEU A 35 -15.20 4.86 -5.98
N GLY A 36 -15.89 4.49 -4.92
CA GLY A 36 -17.33 4.26 -4.95
C GLY A 36 -18.11 5.53 -5.31
N HIS A 37 -17.69 6.67 -4.78
CA HIS A 37 -18.31 7.97 -5.02
C HIS A 37 -18.21 8.40 -6.49
N LEU A 38 -17.03 8.23 -7.11
CA LEU A 38 -16.76 8.66 -8.48
C LEU A 38 -17.16 7.61 -9.54
N ALA A 39 -17.06 6.31 -9.23
CA ALA A 39 -17.35 5.25 -10.18
C ALA A 39 -18.86 5.01 -10.43
N GLY A 40 -19.75 5.55 -9.61
CA GLY A 40 -21.19 5.45 -9.81
C GLY A 40 -21.66 3.99 -10.03
N HIS A 41 -22.40 3.73 -11.13
CA HIS A 41 -22.87 2.38 -11.45
C HIS A 41 -21.74 1.40 -11.84
N ASN A 42 -20.54 1.90 -12.20
CA ASN A 42 -19.36 1.08 -12.50
C ASN A 42 -18.61 0.60 -11.25
N THR A 43 -19.03 1.00 -10.04
CA THR A 43 -18.38 0.61 -8.77
C THR A 43 -18.07 -0.89 -8.65
N PRO A 44 -18.94 -1.84 -9.06
CA PRO A 44 -18.61 -3.27 -8.93
C PRO A 44 -17.40 -3.69 -9.78
N VAL A 45 -17.33 -3.20 -11.02
CA VAL A 45 -16.24 -3.53 -11.95
C VAL A 45 -14.94 -2.81 -11.53
N THR A 46 -15.04 -1.54 -11.18
CA THR A 46 -13.91 -0.74 -10.67
C THR A 46 -13.39 -1.31 -9.35
N GLY A 47 -14.30 -1.67 -8.44
CA GLY A 47 -13.97 -2.30 -7.18
C GLY A 47 -13.27 -3.66 -7.33
N ALA A 48 -13.65 -4.46 -8.32
CA ALA A 48 -12.95 -5.71 -8.63
C ALA A 48 -11.49 -5.46 -9.03
N GLY A 49 -11.22 -4.47 -9.91
CA GLY A 49 -9.87 -4.06 -10.24
C GLY A 49 -9.08 -3.56 -9.03
N PHE A 50 -9.71 -2.73 -8.20
CA PHE A 50 -9.13 -2.22 -6.96
C PHE A 50 -8.72 -3.33 -5.99
N LEU A 51 -9.58 -4.35 -5.79
CA LEU A 51 -9.29 -5.47 -4.92
C LEU A 51 -8.11 -6.32 -5.38
N VAL A 52 -7.87 -6.44 -6.68
CA VAL A 52 -6.69 -7.15 -7.19
C VAL A 52 -5.40 -6.50 -6.68
N THR A 53 -5.31 -5.19 -6.71
CA THR A 53 -4.10 -4.46 -6.31
C THR A 53 -4.05 -4.13 -4.83
N ALA A 54 -5.16 -3.77 -4.22
CA ALA A 54 -5.21 -3.37 -2.82
C ALA A 54 -5.29 -4.56 -1.84
N VAL A 55 -5.69 -5.75 -2.31
CA VAL A 55 -5.77 -6.97 -1.47
C VAL A 55 -4.93 -8.09 -2.06
N GLY A 56 -5.08 -8.38 -3.35
CA GLY A 56 -4.42 -9.53 -4.00
C GLY A 56 -2.91 -9.41 -4.00
N ILE A 57 -2.37 -8.32 -4.57
CA ILE A 57 -0.92 -8.12 -4.69
C ILE A 57 -0.23 -8.08 -3.31
N PRO A 58 -0.73 -7.40 -2.26
CA PRO A 58 -0.16 -7.43 -0.92
C PRO A 58 -0.01 -8.84 -0.33
N ILE A 59 -1.04 -9.67 -0.47
CA ILE A 59 -0.98 -11.05 0.03
C ILE A 59 0.03 -11.89 -0.76
N VAL A 60 0.04 -11.74 -2.09
CA VAL A 60 1.01 -12.41 -2.95
C VAL A 60 2.44 -11.96 -2.64
N ALA A 61 2.65 -10.69 -2.26
CA ALA A 61 3.96 -10.17 -1.86
C ALA A 61 4.52 -10.87 -0.61
N ILE A 62 3.69 -11.05 0.43
CA ILE A 62 4.12 -11.77 1.65
C ILE A 62 4.42 -13.22 1.32
N ILE A 63 3.56 -13.87 0.51
CA ILE A 63 3.77 -15.25 0.06
C ILE A 63 5.07 -15.37 -0.72
N SER A 64 5.35 -14.42 -1.62
CA SER A 64 6.59 -14.34 -2.39
C SER A 64 7.83 -14.26 -1.49
N SER A 65 7.78 -13.42 -0.45
CA SER A 65 8.86 -13.32 0.54
C SER A 65 9.07 -14.65 1.29
N ALA A 66 8.01 -15.34 1.66
CA ALA A 66 8.09 -16.65 2.32
C ALA A 66 8.63 -17.75 1.38
N ILE A 67 8.25 -17.74 0.09
CA ILE A 67 8.71 -18.69 -0.93
C ILE A 67 10.18 -18.45 -1.28
N SER A 68 10.59 -17.20 -1.48
CA SER A 68 11.98 -16.85 -1.80
C SER A 68 12.92 -17.07 -0.62
N GLY A 69 12.38 -17.15 0.61
CA GLY A 69 13.17 -17.19 1.85
C GLY A 69 13.87 -15.89 2.17
N CYS A 70 13.55 -14.79 1.44
CA CYS A 70 14.10 -13.48 1.70
C CYS A 70 13.31 -12.80 2.83
N SER A 71 14.04 -12.35 3.84
CA SER A 71 13.44 -11.71 5.01
C SER A 71 13.11 -10.23 4.79
N SER A 72 13.65 -9.61 3.73
CA SER A 72 13.45 -8.19 3.43
C SER A 72 13.39 -7.92 1.94
N VAL A 73 12.74 -6.80 1.57
CA VAL A 73 12.72 -6.31 0.18
C VAL A 73 14.13 -6.02 -0.35
N HIS A 74 15.03 -5.54 0.50
CA HIS A 74 16.43 -5.31 0.13
C HIS A 74 17.13 -6.61 -0.28
N GLU A 75 16.94 -7.69 0.47
CA GLU A 75 17.50 -8.99 0.16
C GLU A 75 16.92 -9.55 -1.15
N MET A 76 15.60 -9.49 -1.32
CA MET A 76 14.91 -9.92 -2.54
C MET A 76 15.43 -9.19 -3.78
N THR A 77 15.61 -7.87 -3.70
CA THR A 77 16.04 -7.03 -4.83
C THR A 77 17.56 -7.01 -5.04
N SER A 78 18.34 -7.44 -4.05
CA SER A 78 19.81 -7.57 -4.15
C SER A 78 20.27 -8.57 -5.23
N ARG A 79 19.39 -9.49 -5.62
CA ARG A 79 19.60 -10.43 -6.74
C ARG A 79 19.73 -9.71 -8.09
N VAL A 80 19.11 -8.56 -8.27
CA VAL A 80 19.33 -7.69 -9.44
C VAL A 80 20.70 -7.03 -9.36
N SER A 81 20.92 -6.22 -8.34
CA SER A 81 22.21 -5.67 -7.97
C SER A 81 22.17 -5.03 -6.58
N PRO A 82 23.29 -4.92 -5.84
CA PRO A 82 23.30 -4.24 -4.53
C PRO A 82 22.89 -2.77 -4.61
N LYS A 83 23.32 -2.05 -5.66
CA LYS A 83 22.94 -0.65 -5.88
C LYS A 83 21.44 -0.48 -6.11
N TYR A 84 20.85 -1.33 -6.96
CA TYR A 84 19.42 -1.32 -7.20
C TYR A 84 18.63 -1.61 -5.90
N ALA A 85 19.06 -2.61 -5.14
CA ALA A 85 18.43 -2.95 -3.87
C ALA A 85 18.38 -1.76 -2.90
N THR A 86 19.49 -1.05 -2.75
CA THR A 86 19.56 0.13 -1.87
C THR A 86 18.65 1.25 -2.37
N ILE A 87 18.69 1.56 -3.68
CA ILE A 87 17.87 2.63 -4.27
C ILE A 87 16.38 2.28 -4.18
N PHE A 88 15.99 1.08 -4.62
CA PHE A 88 14.59 0.66 -4.63
C PHE A 88 14.02 0.58 -3.21
N THR A 89 14.75 -0.05 -2.28
CA THR A 89 14.34 -0.12 -0.86
C THR A 89 14.22 1.28 -0.27
N GLY A 90 15.18 2.17 -0.52
CA GLY A 90 15.13 3.55 -0.06
C GLY A 90 13.91 4.31 -0.58
N LEU A 91 13.65 4.24 -1.88
CA LEU A 91 12.48 4.87 -2.50
C LEU A 91 11.16 4.29 -1.97
N LEU A 92 11.09 2.96 -1.82
CA LEU A 92 9.92 2.28 -1.27
C LEU A 92 9.62 2.77 0.15
N TYR A 93 10.63 2.77 1.04
CA TYR A 93 10.44 3.21 2.41
C TYR A 93 10.23 4.72 2.54
N LEU A 94 10.76 5.53 1.65
CA LEU A 94 10.42 6.96 1.58
C LEU A 94 8.96 7.15 1.15
N ALA A 95 8.46 6.38 0.19
CA ALA A 95 7.10 6.48 -0.29
C ALA A 95 6.07 6.05 0.77
N ILE A 96 6.24 4.87 1.40
CA ILE A 96 5.37 4.41 2.50
C ILE A 96 5.66 5.12 3.82
N GLY A 97 6.72 5.91 3.90
CA GLY A 97 7.20 6.63 5.05
C GLY A 97 6.97 8.15 4.93
N PRO A 98 8.05 8.93 5.12
CA PRO A 98 7.96 10.37 5.33
C PRO A 98 7.48 11.17 4.12
N ALA A 99 7.57 10.64 2.89
CA ALA A 99 7.18 11.39 1.71
C ALA A 99 5.65 11.43 1.52
N PHE A 100 4.95 10.30 1.72
CA PHE A 100 3.52 10.22 1.39
C PHE A 100 2.65 9.57 2.47
N ALA A 101 2.91 8.32 2.89
CA ALA A 101 1.96 7.62 3.75
C ALA A 101 1.89 8.22 5.16
N ILE A 102 3.01 8.61 5.78
CA ILE A 102 3.01 9.22 7.12
C ILE A 102 2.32 10.60 7.10
N PRO A 103 2.65 11.55 6.20
CA PRO A 103 1.93 12.82 6.09
C PRO A 103 0.43 12.64 5.84
N ARG A 104 0.06 11.64 5.02
CA ARG A 104 -1.35 11.32 4.73
C ARG A 104 -2.12 10.93 6.00
N THR A 105 -1.51 10.25 6.97
CA THR A 105 -2.20 9.92 8.22
C THR A 105 -2.66 11.16 8.97
N ALA A 106 -1.85 12.21 9.03
CA ALA A 106 -2.21 13.47 9.66
C ALA A 106 -3.31 14.20 8.87
N THR A 107 -3.16 14.29 7.54
CA THR A 107 -4.14 15.00 6.70
C THR A 107 -5.49 14.32 6.64
N VAL A 108 -5.56 12.98 6.58
CA VAL A 108 -6.82 12.22 6.68
C VAL A 108 -7.47 12.45 8.06
N SER A 109 -6.69 12.42 9.14
CA SER A 109 -7.21 12.71 10.48
C SER A 109 -7.76 14.14 10.59
N TYR A 110 -7.13 15.09 9.92
CA TYR A 110 -7.61 16.47 9.85
C TYR A 110 -8.92 16.58 9.05
N GLU A 111 -8.96 16.02 7.83
CA GLU A 111 -10.14 16.08 6.94
C GLU A 111 -11.38 15.43 7.57
N VAL A 112 -11.21 14.29 8.23
CA VAL A 112 -12.33 13.57 8.87
C VAL A 112 -12.66 14.15 10.24
N GLY A 113 -11.63 14.58 10.99
CA GLY A 113 -11.75 14.84 12.42
C GLY A 113 -11.85 16.31 12.81
N VAL A 114 -11.31 17.23 12.02
CA VAL A 114 -11.19 18.66 12.40
C VAL A 114 -11.86 19.56 11.40
N ALA A 115 -11.58 19.38 10.11
CA ALA A 115 -12.09 20.24 9.04
C ALA A 115 -13.64 20.43 9.07
N PRO A 116 -14.46 19.40 9.36
CA PRO A 116 -15.91 19.55 9.41
C PRO A 116 -16.44 20.46 10.53
N PHE A 117 -15.63 20.73 11.56
CA PHE A 117 -16.00 21.55 12.71
C PHE A 117 -15.47 22.99 12.64
N ILE A 118 -14.57 23.28 11.68
CA ILE A 118 -13.94 24.58 11.55
C ILE A 118 -14.54 25.33 10.35
N ARG A 119 -15.07 26.53 10.59
CA ARG A 119 -15.51 27.44 9.54
C ARG A 119 -14.38 28.40 9.20
N GLY A 120 -13.79 28.26 8.01
CA GLY A 120 -12.82 29.20 7.46
C GLY A 120 -11.41 28.62 7.20
N HIS A 121 -10.64 29.33 6.36
CA HIS A 121 -9.27 29.00 5.96
C HIS A 121 -8.27 29.61 6.94
N GLY A 122 -8.20 29.07 8.16
CA GLY A 122 -7.26 29.52 9.17
C GLY A 122 -6.04 28.59 9.29
N PRO A 123 -5.10 28.85 10.23
CA PRO A 123 -3.91 28.03 10.49
C PRO A 123 -4.23 26.68 11.14
N ALA A 124 -5.45 26.16 10.96
CA ALA A 124 -5.92 24.96 11.64
C ALA A 124 -5.15 23.70 11.25
N LEU A 125 -4.87 23.53 9.94
CA LEU A 125 -4.06 22.39 9.48
C LEU A 125 -2.64 22.45 10.01
N PRO A 126 -1.87 23.54 9.92
CA PRO A 126 -0.55 23.65 10.55
C PRO A 126 -0.54 23.36 12.04
N VAL A 127 -1.50 23.92 12.79
CA VAL A 127 -1.58 23.66 14.25
C VAL A 127 -1.86 22.18 14.50
N PHE A 128 -2.81 21.59 13.80
CA PHE A 128 -3.14 20.18 13.92
C PHE A 128 -1.95 19.28 13.58
N THR A 129 -1.23 19.53 12.48
CA THR A 129 -0.08 18.74 12.06
C THR A 129 1.05 18.80 13.08
N VAL A 130 1.33 19.98 13.66
CA VAL A 130 2.33 20.12 14.73
C VAL A 130 1.95 19.26 15.94
N VAL A 131 0.69 19.34 16.41
CA VAL A 131 0.22 18.55 17.56
C VAL A 131 0.27 17.04 17.25
N PHE A 132 -0.23 16.63 16.07
CA PHE A 132 -0.25 15.24 15.63
C PHE A 132 1.17 14.65 15.59
N PHE A 133 2.11 15.36 14.97
CA PHE A 133 3.49 14.87 14.86
C PHE A 133 4.30 15.02 16.15
N ALA A 134 3.97 15.95 17.04
CA ALA A 134 4.55 15.99 18.40
C ALA A 134 4.17 14.74 19.20
N ILE A 135 2.90 14.32 19.14
CA ILE A 135 2.42 13.08 19.77
C ILE A 135 3.08 11.86 19.10
N THR A 136 3.10 11.82 17.75
CA THR A 136 3.75 10.75 16.99
C THR A 136 5.23 10.61 17.38
N LEU A 137 5.98 11.71 17.43
CA LEU A 137 7.39 11.74 17.79
C LEU A 137 7.61 11.25 19.21
N ALA A 138 6.84 11.77 20.17
CA ALA A 138 6.96 11.38 21.58
C ALA A 138 6.71 9.88 21.78
N ALA A 139 5.71 9.33 21.06
CA ALA A 139 5.38 7.90 21.09
C ALA A 139 6.42 7.04 20.37
N ALA A 140 6.92 7.47 19.19
CA ALA A 140 7.92 6.75 18.41
C ALA A 140 9.30 6.69 19.10
N LEU A 141 9.64 7.68 19.91
CA LEU A 141 10.87 7.68 20.73
C LEU A 141 10.80 6.72 21.93
N LYS A 142 9.59 6.30 22.35
CA LYS A 142 9.33 5.36 23.43
C LYS A 142 8.30 4.32 23.02
N PRO A 143 8.62 3.40 22.11
CA PRO A 143 7.64 2.52 21.44
C PRO A 143 7.00 1.44 22.33
N GLY A 144 7.21 1.44 23.63
CA GLY A 144 6.72 0.41 24.55
C GLY A 144 5.19 0.29 24.64
N LYS A 145 4.65 0.28 25.84
CA LYS A 145 3.24 -0.03 26.21
C LYS A 145 2.14 0.68 25.39
N LEU A 146 2.42 1.82 24.73
CA LEU A 146 1.41 2.58 23.98
C LEU A 146 0.98 1.85 22.70
N MET A 147 1.92 1.21 21.97
CA MET A 147 1.61 0.45 20.77
C MET A 147 0.74 -0.79 21.06
N ASP A 148 1.02 -1.47 22.17
CA ASP A 148 0.22 -2.64 22.59
C ASP A 148 -1.21 -2.23 22.95
N TRP A 149 -1.37 -1.13 23.70
CA TRP A 149 -2.68 -0.65 24.13
C TRP A 149 -3.53 -0.17 22.94
N VAL A 150 -2.93 0.58 22.03
CA VAL A 150 -3.58 1.06 20.79
C VAL A 150 -4.00 -0.11 19.89
N GLY A 151 -3.14 -1.11 19.71
CA GLY A 151 -3.44 -2.29 18.89
C GLY A 151 -4.54 -3.17 19.48
N HIS A 152 -4.53 -3.35 20.80
CA HIS A 152 -5.40 -4.30 21.48
C HIS A 152 -6.83 -3.80 21.66
N TYR A 153 -7.01 -2.52 21.99
CA TYR A 153 -8.33 -1.96 22.31
C TYR A 153 -8.92 -1.10 21.18
N LEU A 154 -8.10 -0.30 20.53
CA LEU A 154 -8.59 0.69 19.58
C LEU A 154 -8.90 0.09 18.19
N THR A 155 -8.16 -0.95 17.77
CA THR A 155 -8.46 -1.60 16.49
C THR A 155 -9.82 -2.33 16.49
N PRO A 156 -10.20 -3.14 17.49
CA PRO A 156 -11.54 -3.71 17.58
C PRO A 156 -12.64 -2.65 17.70
N LEU A 157 -12.43 -1.62 18.49
CA LEU A 157 -13.39 -0.51 18.62
C LEU A 157 -13.60 0.20 17.28
N PHE A 158 -12.53 0.52 16.58
CA PHE A 158 -12.58 1.10 15.24
C PHE A 158 -13.41 0.24 14.29
N LEU A 159 -13.12 -1.08 14.22
CA LEU A 159 -13.83 -1.99 13.33
C LEU A 159 -15.32 -2.11 13.71
N ALA A 160 -15.65 -2.13 15.00
CA ALA A 160 -17.03 -2.17 15.46
C ALA A 160 -17.80 -0.92 15.01
N LEU A 161 -17.21 0.25 15.15
CA LEU A 161 -17.86 1.50 14.77
C LEU A 161 -17.94 1.68 13.24
N LEU A 162 -16.93 1.24 12.52
CA LEU A 162 -16.97 1.18 11.06
C LEU A 162 -18.09 0.21 10.61
N ALA A 163 -18.23 -0.94 11.26
CA ALA A 163 -19.30 -1.89 10.98
C ALA A 163 -20.69 -1.29 11.24
N ILE A 164 -20.87 -0.48 12.29
CA ILE A 164 -22.11 0.24 12.57
C ILE A 164 -22.43 1.23 11.45
N LEU A 165 -21.44 2.00 10.99
CA LEU A 165 -21.62 2.95 9.89
C LEU A 165 -21.97 2.23 8.59
N ILE A 166 -21.26 1.13 8.28
CA ILE A 166 -21.53 0.30 7.11
C ILE A 166 -22.94 -0.31 7.18
N ALA A 167 -23.31 -0.86 8.33
CA ALA A 167 -24.66 -1.43 8.54
C ALA A 167 -25.75 -0.39 8.27
N ALA A 168 -25.58 0.84 8.74
CA ALA A 168 -26.52 1.92 8.45
C ALA A 168 -26.65 2.18 6.94
N THR A 169 -25.54 2.21 6.20
CA THR A 169 -25.57 2.47 4.74
C THR A 169 -26.15 1.30 3.94
N VAL A 170 -26.07 0.07 4.46
CA VAL A 170 -26.65 -1.12 3.82
C VAL A 170 -28.15 -1.24 4.09
N ILE A 171 -28.56 -0.98 5.35
CA ILE A 171 -29.97 -1.09 5.77
C ILE A 171 -30.80 0.08 5.24
N HIS A 172 -30.26 1.30 5.27
CA HIS A 172 -30.90 2.52 4.81
C HIS A 172 -29.99 3.26 3.82
N PRO A 173 -29.91 2.79 2.56
CA PRO A 173 -29.06 3.45 1.56
C PRO A 173 -29.50 4.92 1.36
N MET A 174 -28.55 5.83 1.28
CA MET A 174 -28.81 7.25 1.09
C MET A 174 -29.47 7.55 -0.26
N HIS A 175 -29.19 6.75 -1.27
CA HIS A 175 -29.80 6.83 -2.61
C HIS A 175 -29.65 5.51 -3.36
N THR A 176 -30.57 5.24 -4.31
CA THR A 176 -30.41 4.18 -5.31
C THR A 176 -29.35 4.60 -6.31
N ALA A 177 -28.23 3.91 -6.32
CA ALA A 177 -27.02 4.28 -7.04
C ALA A 177 -27.15 4.11 -8.56
N THR A 178 -27.86 5.05 -9.20
CA THR A 178 -27.99 5.17 -10.67
C THR A 178 -27.05 6.22 -11.26
N ASN A 179 -26.15 6.79 -10.44
CA ASN A 179 -25.27 7.87 -10.86
C ASN A 179 -24.35 7.42 -12.00
N ARG A 180 -24.20 8.32 -12.97
CA ARG A 180 -23.23 8.13 -14.05
C ARG A 180 -21.81 8.19 -13.49
N PRO A 181 -20.90 7.31 -13.96
CA PRO A 181 -19.51 7.38 -13.58
C PRO A 181 -18.90 8.71 -14.03
N GLU A 182 -18.10 9.31 -13.17
CA GLU A 182 -17.28 10.47 -13.56
C GLU A 182 -16.05 10.02 -14.37
N PRO A 183 -15.52 10.85 -15.29
CA PRO A 183 -14.24 10.57 -15.89
C PRO A 183 -13.14 10.47 -14.79
N PRO A 184 -12.23 9.45 -14.86
CA PRO A 184 -12.03 8.49 -15.94
C PRO A 184 -12.75 7.13 -15.77
N TYR A 185 -13.68 6.97 -14.83
CA TYR A 185 -14.33 5.68 -14.49
C TYR A 185 -15.41 5.23 -15.51
N ASN A 186 -15.74 6.09 -16.46
CA ASN A 186 -16.65 5.77 -17.59
C ASN A 186 -15.95 4.93 -18.69
N HIS A 187 -14.61 4.96 -18.76
CA HIS A 187 -13.79 4.18 -19.67
C HIS A 187 -12.91 3.21 -18.89
N GLN A 188 -12.93 1.93 -19.28
CA GLN A 188 -12.09 0.87 -18.69
C GLN A 188 -12.14 0.81 -17.14
N PRO A 189 -13.33 0.70 -16.53
CA PRO A 189 -13.49 0.85 -15.09
C PRO A 189 -12.65 -0.15 -14.26
N PHE A 190 -12.46 -1.39 -14.77
CA PHE A 190 -11.60 -2.36 -14.09
C PHE A 190 -10.15 -1.88 -13.99
N MET A 191 -9.60 -1.38 -15.10
CA MET A 191 -8.21 -0.94 -15.18
C MET A 191 -7.99 0.29 -14.32
N ARG A 192 -8.97 1.22 -14.33
CA ARG A 192 -8.92 2.37 -13.44
C ARG A 192 -8.90 1.96 -11.97
N GLY A 193 -9.79 1.05 -11.56
CA GLY A 193 -9.78 0.52 -10.20
C GLY A 193 -8.46 -0.18 -9.84
N PHE A 194 -7.88 -0.95 -10.78
CA PHE A 194 -6.57 -1.58 -10.60
C PHE A 194 -5.47 -0.55 -10.29
N LEU A 195 -5.42 0.56 -11.00
CA LEU A 195 -4.46 1.63 -10.76
C LEU A 195 -4.75 2.42 -9.47
N ASP A 196 -6.02 2.66 -9.15
CA ASP A 196 -6.41 3.34 -7.91
C ASP A 196 -6.01 2.54 -6.67
N GLY A 197 -5.98 1.20 -6.77
CA GLY A 197 -5.46 0.35 -5.71
C GLY A 197 -3.99 0.61 -5.36
N TYR A 198 -3.19 1.18 -6.25
CA TYR A 198 -1.82 1.61 -5.95
C TYR A 198 -1.77 2.68 -4.84
N ASN A 199 -2.79 3.54 -4.78
CA ASN A 199 -2.86 4.61 -3.79
C ASN A 199 -3.02 4.10 -2.35
N THR A 200 -3.45 2.87 -2.12
CA THR A 200 -3.44 2.26 -0.78
C THR A 200 -2.03 2.04 -0.24
N MET A 201 -1.04 1.89 -1.14
CA MET A 201 0.36 1.54 -0.84
C MET A 201 0.53 0.17 -0.16
N ASP A 202 -0.51 -0.66 -0.10
CA ASP A 202 -0.49 -1.92 0.63
C ASP A 202 0.51 -2.94 0.06
N ALA A 203 0.71 -2.98 -1.28
CA ALA A 203 1.70 -3.87 -1.87
C ALA A 203 3.14 -3.48 -1.53
N LEU A 204 3.43 -2.18 -1.46
CA LEU A 204 4.73 -1.68 -1.01
C LEU A 204 4.92 -1.94 0.50
N ALA A 205 3.89 -1.67 1.29
CA ALA A 205 3.88 -1.93 2.73
C ALA A 205 4.02 -3.42 3.04
N SER A 206 3.41 -4.31 2.24
CA SER A 206 3.50 -5.76 2.42
C SER A 206 4.91 -6.31 2.21
N LEU A 207 5.64 -5.77 1.24
CA LEU A 207 7.06 -6.09 1.07
C LEU A 207 7.90 -5.64 2.27
N ALA A 208 7.55 -4.49 2.87
CA ALA A 208 8.21 -3.98 4.06
C ALA A 208 7.84 -4.79 5.33
N PHE A 209 6.58 -5.21 5.46
CA PHE A 209 6.08 -5.92 6.64
C PHE A 209 6.25 -7.45 6.57
N ALA A 210 6.68 -7.99 5.43
CA ALA A 210 6.89 -9.43 5.27
C ALA A 210 7.80 -10.02 6.36
N ILE A 211 8.87 -9.29 6.73
CA ILE A 211 9.78 -9.71 7.80
C ILE A 211 9.04 -9.85 9.14
N VAL A 212 8.19 -8.88 9.50
CA VAL A 212 7.45 -8.88 10.77
C VAL A 212 6.49 -10.07 10.83
N ILE A 213 5.82 -10.37 9.72
CA ILE A 213 4.87 -11.48 9.62
C ILE A 213 5.60 -12.83 9.70
N ILE A 214 6.70 -12.99 8.96
CA ILE A 214 7.52 -14.19 8.96
C ILE A 214 8.12 -14.42 10.36
N GLU A 215 8.61 -13.38 11.02
CA GLU A 215 9.16 -13.47 12.37
C GLU A 215 8.08 -13.85 13.39
N ALA A 216 6.88 -13.28 13.30
CA ALA A 216 5.74 -13.66 14.14
C ALA A 216 5.34 -15.13 13.94
N ILE A 217 5.47 -15.68 12.73
CA ILE A 217 5.25 -17.09 12.42
C ILE A 217 6.33 -17.96 13.08
N ASN A 218 7.59 -17.57 12.97
CA ASN A 218 8.73 -18.30 13.54
C ASN A 218 8.66 -18.35 15.06
N GLN A 219 8.34 -17.23 15.72
CA GLN A 219 8.18 -17.14 17.19
C GLN A 219 7.08 -18.06 17.75
N ARG A 220 6.09 -18.42 16.91
CA ARG A 220 5.00 -19.35 17.29
C ARG A 220 5.27 -20.81 16.94
N GLY A 221 6.52 -21.17 16.67
CA GLY A 221 6.98 -22.56 16.53
C GLY A 221 6.87 -23.13 15.13
N SER A 222 6.51 -22.35 14.11
CA SER A 222 6.58 -22.81 12.72
C SER A 222 8.00 -22.58 12.19
N THR A 223 8.79 -23.65 12.18
CA THR A 223 10.18 -23.61 11.67
C THR A 223 10.28 -24.34 10.34
N GLY A 224 11.26 -23.91 9.52
CA GLY A 224 11.48 -24.44 8.18
C GLY A 224 10.66 -23.77 7.08
N ARG A 225 11.31 -23.53 5.93
CA ARG A 225 10.75 -22.75 4.79
C ARG A 225 9.35 -23.22 4.38
N ARG A 226 9.10 -24.51 4.26
CA ARG A 226 7.81 -25.08 3.86
C ARG A 226 6.68 -24.75 4.85
N ASN A 227 6.93 -24.90 6.14
CA ASN A 227 5.94 -24.65 7.19
C ASN A 227 5.63 -23.15 7.30
N VAL A 228 6.66 -22.31 7.22
CA VAL A 228 6.51 -20.84 7.19
C VAL A 228 5.69 -20.42 5.99
N THR A 229 5.99 -20.92 4.78
CA THR A 229 5.20 -20.62 3.58
C THR A 229 3.75 -21.06 3.71
N HIS A 230 3.47 -22.26 4.19
CA HIS A 230 2.09 -22.74 4.41
C HIS A 230 1.33 -21.88 5.43
N MET A 231 2.00 -21.49 6.52
CA MET A 231 1.40 -20.63 7.53
C MET A 231 1.13 -19.21 6.97
N THR A 232 2.06 -18.67 6.19
CA THR A 232 1.93 -17.38 5.52
C THR A 232 0.75 -17.38 4.56
N ILE A 233 0.60 -18.42 3.74
CA ILE A 233 -0.55 -18.55 2.81
C ILE A 233 -1.87 -18.56 3.59
N ARG A 234 -1.97 -19.36 4.65
CA ARG A 234 -3.19 -19.43 5.48
C ARG A 234 -3.50 -18.10 6.16
N ALA A 235 -2.50 -17.46 6.75
CA ALA A 235 -2.66 -16.16 7.39
C ALA A 235 -3.05 -15.07 6.38
N GLY A 236 -2.44 -15.06 5.19
CA GLY A 236 -2.78 -14.17 4.10
C GLY A 236 -4.22 -14.33 3.64
N LEU A 237 -4.68 -15.56 3.40
CA LEU A 237 -6.07 -15.84 3.02
C LEU A 237 -7.07 -15.40 4.10
N ILE A 238 -6.73 -15.58 5.38
CA ILE A 238 -7.57 -15.09 6.49
C ILE A 238 -7.62 -13.56 6.49
N ALA A 239 -6.49 -12.87 6.24
CA ALA A 239 -6.46 -11.40 6.16
C ALA A 239 -7.23 -10.84 4.96
N THR A 240 -7.29 -11.59 3.84
CA THR A 240 -8.02 -11.19 2.62
C THR A 240 -9.51 -10.96 2.90
N ILE A 241 -10.14 -11.80 3.71
CA ILE A 241 -11.59 -11.76 3.96
C ILE A 241 -12.03 -10.42 4.56
N PRO A 242 -11.50 -9.99 5.74
CA PRO A 242 -11.91 -8.72 6.33
C PRO A 242 -11.48 -7.51 5.48
N LEU A 243 -10.32 -7.55 4.81
CA LEU A 243 -9.90 -6.48 3.90
C LEU A 243 -10.90 -6.29 2.76
N THR A 244 -11.26 -7.38 2.07
CA THR A 244 -12.23 -7.36 0.96
C THR A 244 -13.59 -6.88 1.45
N LEU A 245 -14.07 -7.39 2.58
CA LEU A 245 -15.36 -7.00 3.15
C LEU A 245 -15.41 -5.50 3.44
N VAL A 246 -14.38 -4.96 4.08
CA VAL A 246 -14.30 -3.53 4.39
C VAL A 246 -14.24 -2.70 3.12
N TYR A 247 -13.41 -3.07 2.13
CA TYR A 247 -13.27 -2.28 0.90
C TYR A 247 -14.55 -2.26 0.06
N VAL A 248 -15.21 -3.43 -0.09
CA VAL A 248 -16.49 -3.50 -0.80
C VAL A 248 -17.56 -2.67 -0.09
N SER A 249 -17.62 -2.73 1.23
CA SER A 249 -18.57 -1.97 2.02
C SER A 249 -18.32 -0.46 1.96
N LEU A 250 -17.06 -0.04 2.01
CA LEU A 250 -16.68 1.38 1.86
C LEU A 250 -16.95 1.90 0.45
N ALA A 251 -16.70 1.09 -0.58
CA ALA A 251 -17.05 1.45 -1.95
C ALA A 251 -18.57 1.58 -2.14
N TRP A 252 -19.36 0.70 -1.51
CA TRP A 252 -20.81 0.83 -1.45
C TRP A 252 -21.26 2.11 -0.76
N LEU A 253 -20.68 2.43 0.40
CA LEU A 253 -20.93 3.68 1.12
C LEU A 253 -20.65 4.88 0.22
N GLY A 254 -19.50 4.93 -0.45
CA GLY A 254 -19.15 5.99 -1.40
C GLY A 254 -20.15 6.11 -2.54
N ARG A 255 -20.52 4.98 -3.17
CA ARG A 255 -21.48 4.93 -4.27
C ARG A 255 -22.84 5.52 -3.92
N THR A 256 -23.33 5.34 -2.70
CA THR A 256 -24.62 5.82 -2.26
C THR A 256 -24.60 7.25 -1.71
N SER A 257 -23.41 7.84 -1.50
CA SER A 257 -23.23 9.12 -0.82
C SER A 257 -23.37 10.37 -1.71
N THR A 258 -23.43 10.22 -3.02
CA THR A 258 -23.29 11.30 -4.01
C THR A 258 -24.34 12.43 -3.89
N ILE A 259 -25.53 12.13 -3.38
CA ILE A 259 -26.55 13.15 -3.12
C ILE A 259 -26.28 13.90 -1.81
N VAL A 260 -25.79 13.20 -0.80
CA VAL A 260 -25.54 13.77 0.54
C VAL A 260 -24.25 14.61 0.54
N VAL A 261 -23.27 14.23 -0.25
CA VAL A 261 -21.96 14.91 -0.35
C VAL A 261 -21.59 15.08 -1.84
N PRO A 262 -22.28 15.95 -2.59
CA PRO A 262 -22.16 16.02 -4.05
C PRO A 262 -20.79 16.50 -4.54
N ASN A 263 -20.09 17.35 -3.80
CA ASN A 263 -18.83 17.99 -4.20
C ASN A 263 -17.73 17.63 -3.21
N ALA A 264 -17.36 16.35 -3.17
CA ALA A 264 -16.30 15.88 -2.28
C ALA A 264 -14.95 15.86 -3.02
N ASP A 265 -13.96 16.56 -2.47
CA ASP A 265 -12.61 16.61 -3.02
C ASP A 265 -11.83 15.30 -2.79
N ASN A 266 -12.25 14.49 -1.85
CA ASN A 266 -11.60 13.20 -1.51
C ASN A 266 -12.52 12.33 -0.64
N GLY A 267 -12.15 11.06 -0.48
CA GLY A 267 -12.92 10.08 0.30
C GLY A 267 -13.02 10.39 1.80
N GLY A 268 -12.14 11.21 2.36
CA GLY A 268 -12.22 11.66 3.76
C GLY A 268 -13.42 12.58 3.99
N VAL A 269 -13.64 13.53 3.08
CA VAL A 269 -14.80 14.43 3.10
C VAL A 269 -16.10 13.64 2.98
N VAL A 270 -16.13 12.64 2.08
CA VAL A 270 -17.29 11.74 1.92
C VAL A 270 -17.58 11.00 3.22
N LEU A 271 -16.58 10.39 3.84
CA LEU A 271 -16.72 9.61 5.07
C LEU A 271 -17.27 10.49 6.23
N ALA A 272 -16.74 11.69 6.39
CA ALA A 272 -17.21 12.64 7.40
C ALA A 272 -18.67 13.08 7.15
N GLY A 273 -19.02 13.39 5.90
CA GLY A 273 -20.36 13.79 5.49
C GLY A 273 -21.40 12.68 5.71
N VAL A 274 -21.09 11.46 5.34
CA VAL A 274 -21.94 10.27 5.56
C VAL A 274 -22.16 10.01 7.05
N SER A 275 -21.09 10.07 7.86
CA SER A 275 -21.21 9.90 9.31
C SER A 275 -22.13 10.93 9.94
N ARG A 276 -22.05 12.19 9.47
CA ARG A 276 -22.96 13.27 9.90
C ARG A 276 -24.40 13.00 9.48
N HIS A 277 -24.61 12.48 8.28
CA HIS A 277 -25.96 12.18 7.77
C HIS A 277 -26.69 11.15 8.64
N TYR A 278 -26.03 10.03 9.00
CA TYR A 278 -26.66 8.96 9.77
C TYR A 278 -26.77 9.24 11.27
N TYR A 279 -25.74 9.83 11.86
CA TYR A 279 -25.61 9.91 13.32
C TYR A 279 -25.44 11.35 13.83
N GLY A 280 -25.61 12.36 12.96
CA GLY A 280 -25.45 13.76 13.31
C GLY A 280 -24.03 14.09 13.81
N THR A 281 -23.93 15.09 14.68
CA THR A 281 -22.64 15.55 15.23
C THR A 281 -21.96 14.47 16.10
N ALA A 282 -22.73 13.65 16.82
CA ALA A 282 -22.18 12.58 17.65
C ALA A 282 -21.44 11.53 16.80
N GLY A 283 -22.03 11.09 15.68
CA GLY A 283 -21.38 10.18 14.75
C GLY A 283 -20.13 10.76 14.12
N GLN A 284 -20.18 12.05 13.79
CA GLN A 284 -19.03 12.77 13.24
C GLN A 284 -17.86 12.84 14.24
N VAL A 285 -18.12 13.17 15.51
CA VAL A 285 -17.08 13.17 16.56
C VAL A 285 -16.53 11.78 16.77
N LEU A 286 -17.39 10.76 16.74
CA LEU A 286 -16.98 9.38 16.96
C LEU A 286 -16.06 8.88 15.84
N ILE A 287 -16.44 9.06 14.56
CA ILE A 287 -15.58 8.66 13.42
C ILE A 287 -14.26 9.45 13.42
N ALA A 288 -14.31 10.73 13.77
CA ALA A 288 -13.14 11.58 13.93
C ALA A 288 -12.13 11.03 14.94
N ALA A 289 -12.60 10.67 16.13
CA ALA A 289 -11.76 10.11 17.18
C ALA A 289 -11.11 8.77 16.74
N ILE A 290 -11.88 7.93 16.07
CA ILE A 290 -11.43 6.61 15.61
C ILE A 290 -10.40 6.73 14.51
N VAL A 291 -10.67 7.57 13.50
CA VAL A 291 -9.73 7.80 12.39
C VAL A 291 -8.44 8.43 12.91
N LEU A 292 -8.54 9.39 13.82
CA LEU A 292 -7.37 10.01 14.46
C LEU A 292 -6.47 8.96 15.12
N VAL A 293 -7.06 8.08 15.91
CA VAL A 293 -6.30 7.05 16.63
C VAL A 293 -5.71 6.00 15.68
N ALA A 294 -6.49 5.54 14.68
CA ALA A 294 -6.01 4.61 13.67
C ALA A 294 -4.83 5.19 12.88
N CYS A 295 -4.95 6.46 12.47
CA CYS A 295 -3.90 7.17 11.75
C CYS A 295 -2.67 7.41 12.61
N LEU A 296 -2.84 7.77 13.89
CA LEU A 296 -1.73 7.99 14.81
C LEU A 296 -0.93 6.69 15.03
N LYS A 297 -1.62 5.55 15.25
CA LYS A 297 -0.98 4.24 15.33
C LYS A 297 -0.15 3.93 14.08
N THR A 298 -0.74 4.14 12.90
CA THR A 298 -0.06 3.88 11.63
C THR A 298 1.15 4.79 11.46
N ALA A 299 1.03 6.09 11.78
CA ALA A 299 2.14 7.03 11.71
C ALA A 299 3.31 6.61 12.62
N ILE A 300 3.03 6.25 13.87
CA ILE A 300 4.05 5.79 14.83
C ILE A 300 4.75 4.54 14.31
N GLY A 301 3.99 3.54 13.85
CA GLY A 301 4.54 2.30 13.31
C GLY A 301 5.44 2.52 12.10
N LEU A 302 5.00 3.34 11.16
CA LEU A 302 5.75 3.66 9.94
C LEU A 302 7.02 4.47 10.25
N VAL A 303 6.95 5.48 11.13
CA VAL A 303 8.13 6.27 11.53
C VAL A 303 9.20 5.37 12.13
N VAL A 304 8.83 4.47 13.05
CA VAL A 304 9.78 3.54 13.69
C VAL A 304 10.36 2.57 12.65
N SER A 305 9.51 1.93 11.85
CA SER A 305 9.95 0.97 10.83
C SER A 305 10.89 1.61 9.79
N CYS A 306 10.57 2.81 9.32
CA CYS A 306 11.44 3.55 8.40
C CYS A 306 12.78 3.92 9.05
N ALA A 307 12.77 4.37 10.31
CA ALA A 307 13.99 4.73 11.03
C ALA A 307 14.92 3.52 11.24
N GLU A 308 14.36 2.35 11.56
CA GLU A 308 15.13 1.12 11.73
C GLU A 308 15.77 0.64 10.42
N ILE A 309 15.00 0.64 9.31
CA ILE A 309 15.54 0.19 8.03
C ILE A 309 16.62 1.14 7.50
N PHE A 310 16.41 2.47 7.62
CA PHE A 310 17.41 3.45 7.22
C PHE A 310 18.68 3.34 8.04
N ARG A 311 18.57 3.05 9.34
CA ARG A 311 19.75 2.77 10.17
C ARG A 311 20.50 1.52 9.73
N ARG A 312 19.77 0.46 9.33
CA ARG A 312 20.39 -0.76 8.78
C ARG A 312 21.04 -0.53 7.42
N MET A 313 20.41 0.25 6.55
CA MET A 313 20.92 0.56 5.21
C MET A 313 22.14 1.51 5.26
N PHE A 314 22.17 2.42 6.23
CA PHE A 314 23.22 3.42 6.41
C PHE A 314 23.86 3.32 7.80
N PRO A 315 24.73 2.31 8.03
CA PRO A 315 25.33 2.09 9.36
C PRO A 315 26.20 3.24 9.87
N ALA A 316 26.80 4.01 8.96
CA ALA A 316 27.56 5.24 9.30
C ALA A 316 26.67 6.49 9.47
N GLY A 317 25.37 6.38 9.19
CA GLY A 317 24.42 7.49 9.24
C GLY A 317 23.90 7.79 10.65
N PRO A 318 22.86 8.64 10.74
CA PRO A 318 22.22 9.04 11.99
C PRO A 318 21.73 7.87 12.83
N SER A 319 21.58 8.07 14.16
CA SER A 319 20.98 7.07 15.05
C SER A 319 19.51 6.84 14.72
N VAL A 320 18.93 5.71 15.18
CA VAL A 320 17.48 5.44 15.02
C VAL A 320 16.65 6.61 15.57
N ARG A 321 17.03 7.16 16.72
CA ARG A 321 16.34 8.32 17.33
C ARG A 321 16.38 9.55 16.40
N SER A 322 17.54 9.81 15.78
CA SER A 322 17.70 10.94 14.86
C SER A 322 16.84 10.72 13.60
N TRP A 323 16.78 9.50 13.06
CA TRP A 323 15.90 9.16 11.93
C TRP A 323 14.42 9.34 12.27
N VAL A 324 14.00 8.94 13.49
CA VAL A 324 12.62 9.17 13.99
C VAL A 324 12.29 10.67 13.98
N VAL A 325 13.21 11.53 14.46
CA VAL A 325 13.02 12.99 14.43
C VAL A 325 12.95 13.51 13.01
N ILE A 326 13.91 13.14 12.15
CA ILE A 326 13.96 13.58 10.73
C ILE A 326 12.68 13.21 10.00
N PHE A 327 12.21 11.97 10.14
CA PHE A 327 11.00 11.53 9.46
C PHE A 327 9.73 12.15 10.02
N SER A 328 9.63 12.34 11.32
CA SER A 328 8.48 13.02 11.94
C SER A 328 8.39 14.49 11.51
N VAL A 329 9.51 15.23 11.55
CA VAL A 329 9.56 16.64 11.16
C VAL A 329 9.33 16.79 9.64
N GLY A 330 9.99 15.98 8.82
CA GLY A 330 9.79 15.99 7.36
C GLY A 330 8.35 15.70 6.99
N SER A 331 7.72 14.72 7.63
CA SER A 331 6.31 14.40 7.43
C SER A 331 5.38 15.52 7.88
N ALA A 332 5.70 16.20 9.00
CA ALA A 332 4.92 17.34 9.46
C ALA A 332 4.94 18.50 8.45
N ILE A 333 6.09 18.77 7.84
CA ILE A 333 6.23 19.81 6.81
C ILE A 333 5.37 19.43 5.57
N ILE A 334 5.50 18.19 5.09
CA ILE A 334 4.78 17.71 3.89
C ILE A 334 3.28 17.67 4.14
N ALA A 335 2.81 17.31 5.34
CA ALA A 335 1.40 17.25 5.68
C ALA A 335 0.67 18.60 5.50
N ASN A 336 1.39 19.73 5.62
CA ASN A 336 0.83 21.06 5.40
C ASN A 336 0.47 21.36 3.93
N ALA A 337 0.90 20.51 2.98
CA ALA A 337 0.45 20.62 1.59
C ALA A 337 -1.02 20.19 1.40
N GLY A 338 -1.62 19.52 2.41
CA GLY A 338 -2.99 19.01 2.35
C GLY A 338 -3.13 17.64 1.67
N LEU A 339 -4.25 16.96 1.93
CA LEU A 339 -4.48 15.58 1.51
C LEU A 339 -4.46 15.43 -0.01
N THR A 340 -5.22 16.26 -0.71
CA THR A 340 -5.35 16.20 -2.19
C THR A 340 -4.01 16.41 -2.88
N THR A 341 -3.20 17.35 -2.40
CA THR A 341 -1.85 17.60 -2.95
C THR A 341 -0.94 16.39 -2.73
N ILE A 342 -0.95 15.81 -1.53
CA ILE A 342 -0.13 14.62 -1.22
C ILE A 342 -0.53 13.45 -2.13
N ILE A 343 -1.82 13.22 -2.36
CA ILE A 343 -2.31 12.19 -3.28
C ILE A 343 -1.83 12.47 -4.70
N ALA A 344 -1.99 13.69 -5.19
CA ALA A 344 -1.58 14.09 -6.54
C ALA A 344 -0.08 13.86 -6.81
N TRP A 345 0.79 14.15 -5.83
CA TRP A 345 2.23 13.95 -5.96
C TRP A 345 2.68 12.52 -5.64
N SER A 346 1.92 11.76 -4.86
CA SER A 346 2.23 10.34 -4.63
C SER A 346 1.95 9.48 -5.86
N SER A 347 0.87 9.77 -6.59
CA SER A 347 0.45 8.96 -7.75
C SER A 347 1.54 8.71 -8.78
N PRO A 348 2.30 9.72 -9.28
CA PRO A 348 3.39 9.47 -10.24
C PRO A 348 4.46 8.52 -9.70
N VAL A 349 4.85 8.72 -8.43
CA VAL A 349 5.87 7.88 -7.79
C VAL A 349 5.37 6.44 -7.65
N LEU A 350 4.09 6.26 -7.32
CA LEU A 350 3.48 4.94 -7.23
C LEU A 350 3.37 4.27 -8.59
N MET A 351 2.99 5.00 -9.65
CA MET A 351 2.95 4.46 -11.01
C MET A 351 4.31 3.94 -11.49
N PHE A 352 5.41 4.45 -10.94
CA PHE A 352 6.75 3.94 -11.20
C PHE A 352 7.15 2.79 -10.26
N LEU A 353 6.86 2.91 -8.95
CA LEU A 353 7.32 1.94 -7.96
C LEU A 353 6.51 0.63 -7.99
N TYR A 354 5.22 0.67 -8.30
CA TYR A 354 4.38 -0.53 -8.30
C TYR A 354 4.76 -1.56 -9.36
N PRO A 355 5.01 -1.19 -10.63
CA PRO A 355 5.57 -2.13 -11.62
C PRO A 355 6.84 -2.83 -11.14
N LEU A 356 7.75 -2.09 -10.52
CA LEU A 356 8.99 -2.65 -9.97
C LEU A 356 8.74 -3.55 -8.75
N ALA A 357 7.80 -3.17 -7.89
CA ALA A 357 7.40 -4.00 -6.75
C ALA A 357 6.74 -5.30 -7.22
N ILE A 358 5.81 -5.22 -8.18
CA ILE A 358 5.17 -6.41 -8.78
C ILE A 358 6.23 -7.30 -9.43
N THR A 359 7.19 -6.71 -10.13
CA THR A 359 8.34 -7.45 -10.71
C THR A 359 9.13 -8.20 -9.63
N ALA A 360 9.45 -7.53 -8.53
CA ALA A 360 10.15 -8.17 -7.40
C ALA A 360 9.32 -9.31 -6.79
N ILE A 361 8.01 -9.12 -6.66
CA ILE A 361 7.08 -10.15 -6.16
C ILE A 361 7.05 -11.36 -7.10
N ILE A 362 6.92 -11.15 -8.41
CA ILE A 362 6.89 -12.23 -9.41
C ILE A 362 8.22 -12.99 -9.39
N LEU A 363 9.35 -12.29 -9.39
CA LEU A 363 10.67 -12.91 -9.32
C LEU A 363 10.88 -13.69 -8.03
N GLY A 364 10.36 -13.21 -6.90
CA GLY A 364 10.39 -13.94 -5.63
C GLY A 364 9.54 -15.22 -5.64
N LEU A 365 8.37 -15.20 -6.30
CA LEU A 365 7.57 -16.41 -6.52
C LEU A 365 8.27 -17.42 -7.41
N LEU A 366 8.95 -16.96 -8.46
CA LEU A 366 9.67 -17.79 -9.43
C LEU A 366 11.06 -18.25 -8.92
N ASP A 367 11.49 -17.77 -7.76
CA ASP A 367 12.79 -18.06 -7.18
C ASP A 367 13.17 -19.55 -7.16
N PRO A 368 12.26 -20.49 -6.79
CA PRO A 368 12.57 -21.93 -6.80
C PRO A 368 12.94 -22.47 -8.19
N TRP A 369 12.48 -21.82 -9.26
CA TRP A 369 12.74 -22.24 -10.65
C TRP A 369 13.88 -21.47 -11.31
N LEU A 370 14.12 -20.21 -10.90
CA LEU A 370 15.17 -19.35 -11.46
C LEU A 370 16.57 -19.68 -10.86
N GLY A 371 16.61 -20.30 -9.69
CA GLY A 371 17.85 -20.64 -8.99
C GLY A 371 18.70 -19.40 -8.62
N THR A 372 20.04 -19.56 -8.68
CA THR A 372 20.99 -18.48 -8.31
C THR A 372 21.30 -17.52 -9.46
N ASN A 373 20.73 -17.73 -10.64
CA ASN A 373 21.06 -16.93 -11.83
C ASN A 373 20.45 -15.52 -11.73
N ARG A 374 21.28 -14.50 -11.91
CA ARG A 374 20.90 -13.09 -11.83
C ARG A 374 20.37 -12.52 -13.15
N LEU A 375 20.53 -13.23 -14.28
CA LEU A 375 20.15 -12.70 -15.59
C LEU A 375 18.63 -12.45 -15.70
N PRO A 376 17.73 -13.38 -15.31
CA PRO A 376 16.29 -13.13 -15.36
C PRO A 376 15.88 -11.93 -14.49
N HIS A 377 16.48 -11.81 -13.30
CA HIS A 377 16.21 -10.71 -12.38
C HIS A 377 16.60 -9.36 -12.98
N ARG A 378 17.79 -9.26 -13.61
CA ARG A 378 18.28 -8.03 -14.24
C ARG A 378 17.50 -7.67 -15.48
N ALA A 379 17.23 -8.64 -16.36
CA ALA A 379 16.55 -8.41 -17.62
C ALA A 379 15.10 -7.95 -17.38
N MET A 380 14.33 -8.67 -16.58
CA MET A 380 12.95 -8.30 -16.26
C MET A 380 12.87 -6.93 -15.59
N THR A 381 13.68 -6.71 -14.54
CA THR A 381 13.67 -5.43 -13.81
C THR A 381 14.11 -4.27 -14.68
N GLY A 382 15.11 -4.45 -15.53
CA GLY A 382 15.60 -3.41 -16.43
C GLY A 382 14.55 -3.00 -17.47
N CYS A 383 13.88 -3.98 -18.09
CA CYS A 383 12.80 -3.73 -19.04
C CYS A 383 11.64 -2.98 -18.38
N VAL A 384 11.23 -3.41 -17.18
CA VAL A 384 10.13 -2.77 -16.44
C VAL A 384 10.50 -1.36 -15.99
N ALA A 385 11.74 -1.14 -15.53
CA ALA A 385 12.18 0.18 -15.07
C ALA A 385 12.09 1.23 -16.20
N VAL A 386 12.45 0.84 -17.41
CA VAL A 386 12.34 1.73 -18.59
C VAL A 386 10.87 1.90 -19.00
N ALA A 387 10.10 0.81 -19.04
CA ALA A 387 8.70 0.84 -19.48
C ALA A 387 7.74 1.52 -18.49
N ALA A 388 8.11 1.68 -17.23
CA ALA A 388 7.32 2.40 -16.23
C ALA A 388 7.57 3.93 -16.22
N LEU A 389 8.59 4.43 -16.91
CA LEU A 389 8.85 5.88 -16.98
C LEU A 389 7.72 6.67 -17.66
N PRO A 390 7.11 6.21 -18.76
CA PRO A 390 5.94 6.86 -19.34
C PRO A 390 4.74 6.97 -18.38
N ASP A 391 4.48 5.94 -17.56
CA ASP A 391 3.38 5.94 -16.60
C ASP A 391 3.63 6.99 -15.49
N LEU A 392 4.87 7.10 -15.01
CA LEU A 392 5.29 8.19 -14.12
C LEU A 392 5.07 9.55 -14.78
N ALA A 393 5.51 9.72 -16.03
CA ALA A 393 5.37 10.99 -16.76
C ALA A 393 3.90 11.38 -16.98
N ARG A 394 3.04 10.40 -17.28
CA ARG A 394 1.59 10.59 -17.47
C ARG A 394 0.88 11.04 -16.18
N ALA A 395 1.30 10.50 -15.04
CA ALA A 395 0.70 10.78 -13.75
C ALA A 395 1.16 12.10 -13.12
N LEU A 396 2.20 12.76 -13.65
CA LEU A 396 2.67 14.05 -13.12
C LEU A 396 1.56 15.11 -13.13
N PRO A 397 1.38 15.88 -12.04
CA PRO A 397 0.38 16.95 -11.98
C PRO A 397 0.64 18.07 -12.98
N VAL A 398 1.90 18.25 -13.38
CA VAL A 398 2.32 19.27 -14.34
C VAL A 398 2.74 18.61 -15.64
N GLN A 399 1.99 18.85 -16.72
CA GLN A 399 2.24 18.29 -18.04
C GLN A 399 2.98 19.30 -18.92
N GLY A 400 4.14 18.91 -19.41
CA GLY A 400 4.96 19.70 -20.33
C GLY A 400 5.10 19.04 -21.72
N PRO A 401 5.78 19.71 -22.68
CA PRO A 401 6.05 19.13 -24.01
C PRO A 401 6.81 17.80 -23.93
N ALA A 402 7.78 17.69 -23.03
CA ALA A 402 8.60 16.49 -22.85
C ALA A 402 7.75 15.31 -22.31
N THR A 403 6.87 15.52 -21.32
CA THR A 403 6.02 14.46 -20.79
C THR A 403 5.05 13.95 -21.84
N ARG A 404 4.46 14.85 -22.64
CA ARG A 404 3.56 14.49 -23.75
C ARG A 404 4.31 13.71 -24.85
N ALA A 405 5.53 14.09 -25.20
CA ALA A 405 6.32 13.34 -26.17
C ALA A 405 6.64 11.91 -25.68
N ILE A 406 7.05 11.76 -24.41
CA ILE A 406 7.32 10.45 -23.81
C ILE A 406 6.07 9.57 -23.80
N THR A 407 4.92 10.10 -23.38
CA THR A 407 3.66 9.35 -23.34
C THR A 407 3.16 8.97 -24.73
N HIS A 408 3.29 9.90 -25.71
CA HIS A 408 2.92 9.61 -27.10
C HIS A 408 3.76 8.49 -27.72
N VAL A 409 5.06 8.48 -27.51
CA VAL A 409 5.95 7.40 -27.95
C VAL A 409 5.55 6.08 -27.28
N ALA A 410 5.28 6.11 -25.98
CA ALA A 410 4.87 4.92 -25.25
C ALA A 410 3.54 4.35 -25.80
N ASP A 411 2.55 5.19 -26.06
CA ASP A 411 1.23 4.78 -26.59
C ASP A 411 1.33 4.15 -28.00
N THR A 412 2.35 4.50 -28.79
CA THR A 412 2.59 3.91 -30.12
C THR A 412 3.38 2.61 -30.05
N VAL A 413 4.28 2.45 -29.09
CA VAL A 413 5.24 1.32 -29.03
C VAL A 413 4.80 0.24 -28.03
N LEU A 414 4.21 0.63 -26.89
CA LEU A 414 3.88 -0.29 -25.81
C LEU A 414 2.37 -0.59 -25.80
N PRO A 415 1.95 -1.85 -25.91
CA PRO A 415 0.55 -2.21 -25.75
C PRO A 415 0.10 -1.88 -24.32
N TRP A 416 -1.16 -1.44 -24.19
CA TRP A 416 -1.79 -1.03 -22.92
C TRP A 416 -1.08 0.13 -22.17
N ALA A 417 -0.21 0.89 -22.86
CA ALA A 417 0.43 2.05 -22.24
C ALA A 417 -0.59 3.13 -21.87
N SER A 418 -1.62 3.36 -22.72
CA SER A 418 -2.73 4.25 -22.40
C SER A 418 -3.47 3.89 -21.12
N ASP A 419 -3.44 2.62 -20.75
CA ASP A 419 -4.13 2.02 -19.62
C ASP A 419 -3.25 1.90 -18.37
N GLY A 420 -2.00 2.41 -18.41
CA GLY A 420 -1.03 2.34 -17.32
C GLY A 420 -0.41 0.94 -17.12
N LEU A 421 -0.52 0.06 -18.12
CA LEU A 421 0.07 -1.29 -18.10
C LEU A 421 1.14 -1.49 -19.18
N GLY A 422 1.70 -0.41 -19.72
CA GLY A 422 2.77 -0.48 -20.73
C GLY A 422 4.00 -1.29 -20.30
N TRP A 423 4.20 -1.46 -19.01
CA TRP A 423 5.28 -2.26 -18.44
C TRP A 423 5.05 -3.79 -18.51
N ALA A 424 3.82 -4.26 -18.68
CA ALA A 424 3.48 -5.68 -18.53
C ALA A 424 4.13 -6.55 -19.62
N LEU A 425 4.04 -6.16 -20.90
CA LEU A 425 4.69 -6.90 -21.99
C LEU A 425 6.22 -6.88 -21.89
N PRO A 426 6.90 -5.73 -21.66
CA PRO A 426 8.33 -5.69 -21.37
C PRO A 426 8.76 -6.57 -20.20
N ALA A 427 7.93 -6.71 -19.15
CA ALA A 427 8.21 -7.61 -18.03
C ALA A 427 8.30 -9.08 -18.50
N VAL A 428 7.32 -9.52 -19.29
CA VAL A 428 7.29 -10.90 -19.84
C VAL A 428 8.47 -11.15 -20.78
N ILE A 429 8.75 -10.21 -21.67
CA ILE A 429 9.89 -10.31 -22.60
C ILE A 429 11.22 -10.35 -21.82
N GLY A 430 11.40 -9.44 -20.85
CA GLY A 430 12.61 -9.40 -20.04
C GLY A 430 12.83 -10.68 -19.24
N LEU A 431 11.76 -11.27 -18.69
CA LEU A 431 11.82 -12.56 -18.01
C LEU A 431 12.20 -13.69 -18.98
N ALA A 432 11.54 -13.79 -20.13
CA ALA A 432 11.78 -14.83 -21.12
C ALA A 432 13.20 -14.77 -21.69
N VAL A 433 13.68 -13.59 -22.06
CA VAL A 433 15.06 -13.38 -22.57
C VAL A 433 16.09 -13.68 -21.48
N GLY A 434 15.88 -13.19 -20.27
CA GLY A 434 16.79 -13.43 -19.17
C GLY A 434 16.86 -14.92 -18.77
N TRP A 435 15.71 -15.61 -18.80
CA TRP A 435 15.66 -17.06 -18.51
C TRP A 435 16.30 -17.87 -19.65
N GLY A 436 15.96 -17.58 -20.90
CA GLY A 436 16.58 -18.24 -22.06
C GLY A 436 18.09 -18.09 -22.09
N ALA A 437 18.61 -16.88 -21.87
CA ALA A 437 20.05 -16.64 -21.76
C ALA A 437 20.70 -17.42 -20.59
N SER A 438 19.98 -17.58 -19.49
CA SER A 438 20.46 -18.35 -18.34
C SER A 438 20.62 -19.86 -18.65
N VAL A 439 19.67 -20.42 -19.38
CA VAL A 439 19.71 -21.82 -19.82
C VAL A 439 20.87 -22.07 -20.79
N VAL A 440 21.07 -21.19 -21.76
CA VAL A 440 22.18 -21.27 -22.71
C VAL A 440 23.54 -21.18 -22.02
N SER A 441 23.69 -20.24 -21.08
CA SER A 441 24.95 -20.09 -20.33
C SER A 441 25.28 -21.29 -19.43
N SER A 442 24.28 -21.98 -18.89
CA SER A 442 24.48 -23.19 -18.10
C SER A 442 24.90 -24.41 -18.92
N HIS A 443 24.50 -24.46 -20.21
CA HIS A 443 24.92 -25.52 -21.13
C HIS A 443 26.35 -25.31 -21.63
N SER A 444 26.75 -24.05 -21.90
CA SER A 444 28.13 -23.77 -22.36
C SER A 444 29.21 -24.05 -21.30
N CYS A 445 28.90 -23.90 -20.00
CA CYS A 445 29.81 -24.28 -18.93
C CYS A 445 29.99 -25.80 -18.78
N ARG A 446 29.04 -26.62 -19.22
CA ARG A 446 29.16 -28.09 -19.15
C ARG A 446 30.08 -28.69 -20.22
N TRP A 447 30.31 -28.01 -21.34
CA TRP A 447 31.14 -28.49 -22.46
C TRP A 447 32.58 -28.00 -22.37
N GLY A 448 32.91 -27.07 -21.47
CA GLY A 448 34.26 -26.54 -21.28
C GLY A 448 35.15 -27.29 -20.28
N THR A 449 34.66 -28.34 -19.60
CA THR A 449 35.40 -29.12 -18.60
C THR A 449 35.75 -30.56 -19.03
N SER A 450 35.59 -30.88 -20.33
CA SER A 450 35.90 -32.21 -20.90
C SER A 450 37.02 -32.15 -21.95
N SER A 451 37.98 -31.23 -21.78
CA SER A 451 39.22 -31.22 -22.59
C SER A 451 40.47 -31.22 -21.70
#